data_350afdf6f5a9961b90261e470201b23d
#
_entry.id   350afdf6f5a9961b90261e470201b23d
#
_cell.length_a   1.000
_cell.length_b   1.000
_cell.length_c   1.000
_cell.angle_alpha   90.00
_cell.angle_beta   90.00
_cell.angle_gamma   90.00
#
_symmetry.space_group_name_H-M   'P 1'
#
loop_
_entity.id
_entity.type
_entity.pdbx_description
1 polymer ?
#
loop_
_entity_poly.entity_id
_entity_poly.type
_entity_poly.pdbx_seq_one_letter_code
_entity_poly.pdbx_strand_id
1 'polypeptide(L)'
;MKHQNDTSSISLETPDESRRRILLAFGAISMAAIPGIGSAKSLPGVNTTGMAITDTEVTVGQLHSATGTMAISETGSIQAEQLAIDQINAMGGILGRKIKVIKEDGASDWPTFAEKSKKLLISDKCAAVFGCWTSASRKAVLPVFERENGLLYYPTFYEGLEQSKNVIYT
;
A
#
# COMPACT_ATOMS: atom_id res chain seq x y z
N MET A 1 62.14 23.11 5.58
CA MET A 1 60.84 23.01 4.89
C MET A 1 59.87 22.37 5.88
N LYS A 2 59.02 23.18 6.52
CA LYS A 2 57.97 22.71 7.44
C LYS A 2 56.69 22.58 6.64
N HIS A 3 56.14 21.34 6.50
CA HIS A 3 54.81 21.14 6.00
C HIS A 3 53.82 21.39 7.13
N GLN A 4 52.97 22.37 6.94
CA GLN A 4 51.82 22.69 7.77
C GLN A 4 50.68 21.84 7.27
N ASN A 5 50.19 20.90 8.10
CA ASN A 5 48.92 20.17 7.87
C ASN A 5 47.79 21.09 8.31
N ASP A 6 47.05 21.54 7.34
CA ASP A 6 45.79 22.27 7.56
C ASP A 6 44.66 21.25 7.67
N THR A 7 44.27 20.96 8.89
CA THR A 7 43.09 20.17 9.20
C THR A 7 41.88 21.11 9.33
N SER A 8 41.20 21.36 8.21
CA SER A 8 39.91 22.05 8.24
C SER A 8 38.88 21.16 8.92
N SER A 9 38.58 21.46 10.18
CA SER A 9 37.47 20.88 10.92
C SER A 9 36.15 21.36 10.30
N ILE A 10 35.41 20.45 9.69
CA ILE A 10 34.01 20.70 9.29
C ILE A 10 33.21 20.80 10.59
N SER A 11 32.85 22.00 10.98
CA SER A 11 31.90 22.25 12.05
C SER A 11 30.50 21.91 11.51
N LEU A 12 29.89 20.86 12.05
CA LEU A 12 28.45 20.59 11.85
C LEU A 12 27.66 21.72 12.52
N GLU A 13 27.13 22.63 11.73
CA GLU A 13 26.19 23.63 12.24
C GLU A 13 24.98 22.93 12.88
N THR A 14 24.79 23.17 14.16
CA THR A 14 23.58 22.76 14.87
C THR A 14 22.39 23.54 14.32
N PRO A 15 21.24 22.91 14.09
CA PRO A 15 20.05 23.61 13.60
C PRO A 15 19.70 24.77 14.51
N ASP A 16 19.53 25.93 13.92
CA ASP A 16 19.20 27.20 14.58
C ASP A 16 18.05 27.03 15.59
N GLU A 17 18.30 27.43 16.83
CA GLU A 17 17.31 27.38 17.91
C GLU A 17 16.00 28.12 17.57
N SER A 18 16.10 29.11 16.69
CA SER A 18 14.96 29.87 16.17
C SER A 18 13.99 28.97 15.39
N ARG A 19 14.50 28.01 14.62
CA ARG A 19 13.66 27.03 13.89
C ARG A 19 13.01 26.03 14.83
N ARG A 20 13.67 25.64 15.90
CA ARG A 20 13.10 24.78 16.94
C ARG A 20 11.97 25.47 17.70
N ARG A 21 12.08 26.76 17.98
CA ARG A 21 11.03 27.54 18.66
C ARG A 21 9.78 27.71 17.78
N ILE A 22 9.93 27.87 16.47
CA ILE A 22 8.82 27.95 15.52
C ILE A 22 8.07 26.62 15.44
N LEU A 23 8.78 25.47 15.40
CA LEU A 23 8.16 24.15 15.40
C LEU A 23 7.43 23.82 16.71
N LEU A 24 7.93 24.30 17.85
CA LEU A 24 7.28 24.12 19.14
C LEU A 24 6.08 25.06 19.33
N ALA A 25 6.06 26.23 18.68
CA ALA A 25 4.93 27.17 18.75
C ALA A 25 3.72 26.68 17.93
N PHE A 26 3.91 25.88 16.89
CA PHE A 26 2.82 25.26 16.13
C PHE A 26 2.27 23.97 16.79
N GLY A 27 2.99 23.37 17.74
CA GLY A 27 2.56 22.19 18.48
C GLY A 27 1.61 22.46 19.64
N ALA A 28 1.37 23.72 19.99
CA ALA A 28 0.53 24.11 21.12
C ALA A 28 -0.78 24.80 20.70
N ILE A 29 -1.30 24.49 19.50
CA ILE A 29 -2.71 24.76 19.24
C ILE A 29 -3.49 23.71 20.02
N SER A 30 -3.89 24.07 21.24
CA SER A 30 -4.91 23.37 21.99
C SER A 30 -6.08 23.15 21.04
N MET A 31 -6.35 21.90 20.67
CA MET A 31 -7.64 21.53 20.11
C MET A 31 -8.67 21.83 21.20
N ALA A 32 -9.13 23.08 21.24
CA ALA A 32 -10.37 23.37 21.91
C ALA A 32 -11.40 22.41 21.29
N ALA A 33 -11.88 21.48 22.09
CA ALA A 33 -12.95 20.59 21.68
C ALA A 33 -14.08 21.46 21.14
N ILE A 34 -14.27 21.45 19.83
CA ILE A 34 -15.43 22.04 19.20
C ILE A 34 -16.59 21.13 19.64
N PRO A 35 -17.46 21.55 20.55
CA PRO A 35 -18.59 20.73 20.92
C PRO A 35 -19.53 20.71 19.71
N GLY A 36 -19.62 19.58 19.05
CA GLY A 36 -20.52 19.42 17.92
C GLY A 36 -20.00 18.64 16.72
N ILE A 37 -18.71 18.27 16.66
CA ILE A 37 -18.29 17.20 15.73
C ILE A 37 -18.59 15.89 16.45
N GLY A 38 -19.89 15.58 16.52
CA GLY A 38 -20.33 14.24 16.84
C GLY A 38 -19.61 13.29 15.91
N SER A 39 -19.06 12.20 16.45
CA SER A 39 -18.61 11.06 15.64
C SER A 39 -19.65 10.88 14.55
N ALA A 40 -19.26 11.14 13.29
CA ALA A 40 -20.11 10.85 12.18
C ALA A 40 -20.42 9.36 12.30
N LYS A 41 -21.60 9.01 12.82
CA LYS A 41 -22.12 7.66 12.69
C LYS A 41 -22.05 7.39 11.21
N SER A 42 -21.15 6.50 10.80
CA SER A 42 -21.15 5.99 9.44
C SER A 42 -22.57 5.49 9.21
N LEU A 43 -23.30 6.17 8.33
CA LEU A 43 -24.54 5.61 7.84
C LEU A 43 -24.19 4.20 7.37
N PRO A 44 -24.98 3.17 7.73
CA PRO A 44 -24.73 1.83 7.25
C PRO A 44 -24.75 1.92 5.73
N GLY A 45 -23.56 1.90 5.15
CA GLY A 45 -23.39 1.98 3.72
C GLY A 45 -23.94 0.69 3.14
N VAL A 46 -25.06 0.78 2.42
CA VAL A 46 -25.51 -0.36 1.63
C VAL A 46 -24.38 -0.71 0.68
N ASN A 47 -23.70 -1.84 0.93
CA ASN A 47 -22.66 -2.33 0.03
C ASN A 47 -23.31 -2.81 -1.27
N THR A 48 -23.41 -1.91 -2.25
CA THR A 48 -23.95 -2.18 -3.58
C THR A 48 -22.90 -2.72 -4.55
N THR A 49 -21.64 -2.80 -4.14
CA THR A 49 -20.53 -3.17 -5.03
C THR A 49 -20.32 -4.67 -5.17
N GLY A 50 -20.88 -5.47 -4.25
CA GLY A 50 -20.59 -6.91 -4.18
C GLY A 50 -19.21 -7.28 -3.65
N MET A 51 -18.40 -6.30 -3.26
CA MET A 51 -17.07 -6.50 -2.68
C MET A 51 -17.17 -6.84 -1.19
N ALA A 52 -16.12 -7.44 -0.62
CA ALA A 52 -16.03 -7.75 0.80
C ALA A 52 -15.67 -6.47 1.60
N ILE A 53 -16.64 -5.59 1.73
CA ILE A 53 -16.60 -4.34 2.49
C ILE A 53 -17.73 -4.36 3.51
N THR A 54 -17.38 -4.14 4.77
CA THR A 54 -18.31 -4.03 5.90
C THR A 54 -18.21 -2.64 6.52
N ASP A 55 -18.97 -2.38 7.56
CA ASP A 55 -18.87 -1.11 8.32
C ASP A 55 -17.54 -0.97 9.05
N THR A 56 -16.85 -2.09 9.33
CA THR A 56 -15.61 -2.12 10.13
C THR A 56 -14.39 -2.58 9.38
N GLU A 57 -14.54 -3.26 8.23
CA GLU A 57 -13.45 -3.86 7.48
C GLU A 57 -13.60 -3.65 5.97
N VAL A 58 -12.46 -3.57 5.29
CA VAL A 58 -12.32 -3.68 3.83
C VAL A 58 -11.32 -4.78 3.52
N THR A 59 -11.71 -5.75 2.70
CA THR A 59 -10.84 -6.86 2.32
C THR A 59 -10.07 -6.52 1.06
N VAL A 60 -8.76 -6.71 1.10
CA VAL A 60 -7.85 -6.56 -0.05
C VAL A 60 -7.05 -7.84 -0.26
N GLY A 61 -6.63 -8.07 -1.49
CA GLY A 61 -5.74 -9.18 -1.84
C GLY A 61 -4.28 -8.73 -1.87
N GLN A 62 -3.37 -9.64 -1.52
CA GLN A 62 -1.96 -9.54 -1.79
C GLN A 62 -1.53 -10.76 -2.59
N LEU A 63 -1.07 -10.54 -3.83
CA LEU A 63 -0.74 -11.60 -4.78
C LEU A 63 0.69 -11.43 -5.28
N HIS A 64 1.60 -12.17 -4.70
CA HIS A 64 3.03 -12.20 -5.01
C HIS A 64 3.56 -13.62 -5.03
N SER A 65 4.77 -13.82 -5.53
CA SER A 65 5.49 -15.08 -5.36
C SER A 65 6.16 -15.12 -3.99
N ALA A 66 5.51 -15.78 -3.03
CA ALA A 66 6.12 -16.09 -1.74
C ALA A 66 7.06 -17.30 -1.86
N THR A 67 6.87 -18.14 -2.89
CA THR A 67 7.71 -19.30 -3.22
C THR A 67 8.17 -19.26 -4.68
N GLY A 68 9.10 -20.15 -5.03
CA GLY A 68 9.66 -20.24 -6.38
C GLY A 68 10.81 -19.26 -6.63
N THR A 69 11.20 -19.12 -7.89
CA THR A 69 12.39 -18.36 -8.30
C THR A 69 12.31 -16.86 -8.07
N MET A 70 11.10 -16.30 -8.08
CA MET A 70 10.86 -14.86 -7.88
C MET A 70 10.71 -14.48 -6.42
N ALA A 71 10.62 -15.44 -5.49
CA ALA A 71 10.37 -15.16 -4.07
C ALA A 71 11.38 -14.17 -3.46
N ILE A 72 12.66 -14.29 -3.82
CA ILE A 72 13.71 -13.39 -3.31
C ILE A 72 13.46 -11.92 -3.70
N SER A 73 12.93 -11.69 -4.90
CA SER A 73 12.62 -10.34 -5.39
C SER A 73 11.32 -9.80 -4.82
N GLU A 74 10.32 -10.66 -4.63
CA GLU A 74 8.97 -10.26 -4.24
C GLU A 74 8.77 -10.17 -2.72
N THR A 75 9.63 -10.80 -1.91
CA THR A 75 9.55 -10.74 -0.44
C THR A 75 9.58 -9.31 0.09
N GLY A 76 10.41 -8.44 -0.50
CA GLY A 76 10.48 -7.03 -0.12
C GLY A 76 9.17 -6.30 -0.35
N SER A 77 8.50 -6.53 -1.49
CA SER A 77 7.19 -5.95 -1.80
C SER A 77 6.12 -6.44 -0.83
N ILE A 78 6.08 -7.75 -0.56
CA ILE A 78 5.16 -8.34 0.42
C ILE A 78 5.29 -7.68 1.79
N GLN A 79 6.53 -7.47 2.25
CA GLN A 79 6.79 -6.87 3.56
C GLN A 79 6.47 -5.37 3.58
N ALA A 80 6.79 -4.63 2.52
CA ALA A 80 6.52 -3.20 2.42
C ALA A 80 5.00 -2.92 2.40
N GLU A 81 4.25 -3.68 1.62
CA GLU A 81 2.79 -3.59 1.58
C GLU A 81 2.17 -3.93 2.94
N GLN A 82 2.63 -5.00 3.59
CA GLN A 82 2.15 -5.37 4.91
C GLN A 82 2.43 -4.28 5.94
N LEU A 83 3.64 -3.71 5.95
CA LEU A 83 4.00 -2.62 6.83
C LEU A 83 3.10 -1.40 6.64
N ALA A 84 2.85 -1.01 5.38
CA ALA A 84 1.96 0.11 5.07
C ALA A 84 0.53 -0.15 5.57
N ILE A 85 0.01 -1.37 5.37
CA ILE A 85 -1.31 -1.77 5.84
C ILE A 85 -1.40 -1.74 7.37
N ASP A 86 -0.36 -2.26 8.05
CA ASP A 86 -0.31 -2.27 9.51
C ASP A 86 -0.28 -0.84 10.08
N GLN A 87 0.47 0.07 9.44
CA GLN A 87 0.50 1.49 9.81
C GLN A 87 -0.86 2.16 9.59
N ILE A 88 -1.50 1.95 8.45
CA ILE A 88 -2.84 2.47 8.16
C ILE A 88 -3.85 1.94 9.19
N ASN A 89 -3.77 0.66 9.49
CA ASN A 89 -4.64 0.03 10.49
C ASN A 89 -4.40 0.59 11.91
N ALA A 90 -3.13 0.87 12.28
CA ALA A 90 -2.80 1.50 13.56
C ALA A 90 -3.39 2.92 13.66
N MET A 91 -3.43 3.67 12.57
CA MET A 91 -4.03 5.01 12.48
C MET A 91 -5.57 5.02 12.44
N GLY A 92 -6.22 3.87 12.47
CA GLY A 92 -7.69 3.78 12.46
C GLY A 92 -8.29 3.18 11.19
N GLY A 93 -7.45 2.81 10.22
CA GLY A 93 -7.88 2.22 8.96
C GLY A 93 -8.31 3.25 7.92
N ILE A 94 -9.00 2.80 6.90
CA ILE A 94 -9.51 3.64 5.80
C ILE A 94 -10.98 3.99 6.07
N LEU A 95 -11.27 5.26 6.22
CA LEU A 95 -12.64 5.74 6.53
C LEU A 95 -13.26 5.00 7.73
N GLY A 96 -12.45 4.72 8.76
CA GLY A 96 -12.87 4.00 9.95
C GLY A 96 -12.93 2.48 9.81
N ARG A 97 -12.53 1.92 8.67
CA ARG A 97 -12.50 0.48 8.41
C ARG A 97 -11.08 -0.05 8.47
N LYS A 98 -10.88 -1.17 9.14
CA LYS A 98 -9.59 -1.88 9.11
C LYS A 98 -9.41 -2.57 7.76
N ILE A 99 -8.18 -2.57 7.27
CA ILE A 99 -7.81 -3.35 6.08
C ILE A 99 -7.55 -4.79 6.52
N LYS A 100 -8.31 -5.72 5.95
CA LYS A 100 -8.09 -7.15 6.06
C LYS A 100 -7.38 -7.64 4.80
N VAL A 101 -6.24 -8.31 4.97
CA VAL A 101 -5.43 -8.82 3.85
C VAL A 101 -5.66 -10.30 3.66
N ILE A 102 -5.95 -10.71 2.43
CA ILE A 102 -5.88 -12.11 1.99
C ILE A 102 -4.63 -12.27 1.14
N LYS A 103 -3.73 -13.14 1.57
CA LYS A 103 -2.46 -13.40 0.90
C LYS A 103 -2.58 -14.65 0.05
N GLU A 104 -2.16 -14.53 -1.20
CA GLU A 104 -2.06 -15.64 -2.14
C GLU A 104 -0.64 -15.72 -2.72
N ASP A 105 -0.15 -16.94 -2.83
CA ASP A 105 1.15 -17.23 -3.40
C ASP A 105 1.00 -17.55 -4.89
N GLY A 106 1.60 -16.75 -5.74
CA GLY A 106 1.68 -16.97 -7.17
C GLY A 106 2.73 -18.00 -7.58
N ALA A 107 3.56 -18.46 -6.63
CA ALA A 107 4.55 -19.53 -6.75
C ALA A 107 5.50 -19.38 -7.97
N SER A 108 5.74 -18.16 -8.43
CA SER A 108 6.51 -17.85 -9.66
C SER A 108 5.98 -18.53 -10.93
N ASP A 109 4.68 -18.85 -10.92
CA ASP A 109 4.00 -19.56 -12.01
C ASP A 109 2.82 -18.75 -12.53
N TRP A 110 2.85 -18.39 -13.79
CA TRP A 110 1.87 -17.47 -14.38
C TRP A 110 0.42 -17.99 -14.40
N PRO A 111 0.17 -19.26 -14.72
CA PRO A 111 -1.14 -19.87 -14.55
C PRO A 111 -1.64 -19.79 -13.13
N THR A 112 -0.79 -20.05 -12.14
CA THR A 112 -1.12 -19.93 -10.71
C THR A 112 -1.49 -18.50 -10.35
N PHE A 113 -0.78 -17.48 -10.83
CA PHE A 113 -1.17 -16.08 -10.65
C PHE A 113 -2.59 -15.80 -11.18
N ALA A 114 -2.92 -16.30 -12.37
CA ALA A 114 -4.26 -16.12 -12.94
C ALA A 114 -5.34 -16.86 -12.15
N GLU A 115 -5.06 -18.04 -11.62
CA GLU A 115 -5.97 -18.78 -10.74
C GLU A 115 -6.21 -18.04 -9.42
N LYS A 116 -5.13 -17.61 -8.77
CA LYS A 116 -5.20 -16.89 -7.49
C LYS A 116 -5.90 -15.55 -7.63
N SER A 117 -5.70 -14.84 -8.75
CA SER A 117 -6.43 -13.60 -9.01
C SER A 117 -7.94 -13.83 -9.13
N LYS A 118 -8.39 -14.92 -9.78
CA LYS A 118 -9.81 -15.30 -9.82
C LYS A 118 -10.35 -15.57 -8.42
N LYS A 119 -9.60 -16.30 -7.59
CA LYS A 119 -10.00 -16.57 -6.21
C LYS A 119 -10.20 -15.27 -5.44
N LEU A 120 -9.23 -14.36 -5.48
CA LEU A 120 -9.28 -13.07 -4.78
C LEU A 120 -10.47 -12.20 -5.22
N LEU A 121 -10.78 -12.17 -6.52
CA LEU A 121 -11.84 -11.32 -7.05
C LEU A 121 -13.23 -11.95 -6.91
N ILE A 122 -13.37 -13.24 -7.19
CA ILE A 122 -14.68 -13.90 -7.27
C ILE A 122 -15.09 -14.49 -5.92
N SER A 123 -14.18 -15.26 -5.28
CA SER A 123 -14.48 -15.97 -4.04
C SER A 123 -14.35 -15.07 -2.84
N ASP A 124 -13.21 -14.37 -2.74
CA ASP A 124 -12.87 -13.51 -1.59
C ASP A 124 -13.43 -12.10 -1.75
N LYS A 125 -13.86 -11.71 -2.95
CA LYS A 125 -14.48 -10.43 -3.28
C LYS A 125 -13.64 -9.22 -2.82
N CYS A 126 -12.32 -9.32 -2.98
CA CYS A 126 -11.40 -8.27 -2.60
C CYS A 126 -11.72 -6.96 -3.32
N ALA A 127 -11.72 -5.85 -2.59
CA ALA A 127 -11.97 -4.52 -3.13
C ALA A 127 -10.85 -4.04 -4.07
N ALA A 128 -9.63 -4.47 -3.80
CA ALA A 128 -8.45 -4.25 -4.61
C ALA A 128 -7.44 -5.38 -4.37
N VAL A 129 -6.52 -5.56 -5.29
CA VAL A 129 -5.40 -6.49 -5.14
C VAL A 129 -4.09 -5.72 -5.35
N PHE A 130 -3.15 -5.91 -4.44
CA PHE A 130 -1.78 -5.44 -4.57
C PHE A 130 -0.93 -6.62 -4.99
N GLY A 131 -0.10 -6.45 -6.02
CA GLY A 131 0.72 -7.58 -6.41
C GLY A 131 1.22 -7.57 -7.83
N CYS A 132 1.77 -8.71 -8.16
CA CYS A 132 2.64 -8.95 -9.29
C CYS A 132 3.96 -8.18 -9.17
N TRP A 133 5.01 -8.74 -9.72
CA TRP A 133 6.33 -8.09 -9.77
C TRP A 133 6.87 -8.04 -11.18
N THR A 134 6.67 -9.11 -11.94
CA THR A 134 7.11 -9.18 -13.33
C THR A 134 6.01 -8.73 -14.28
N SER A 135 6.38 -8.20 -15.44
CA SER A 135 5.44 -7.94 -16.53
C SER A 135 4.74 -9.22 -17.00
N ALA A 136 5.37 -10.39 -16.85
CA ALA A 136 4.77 -11.67 -17.21
C ALA A 136 3.63 -12.05 -16.27
N SER A 137 3.82 -11.92 -14.95
CA SER A 137 2.74 -12.17 -13.96
C SER A 137 1.60 -11.18 -14.15
N ARG A 138 1.89 -9.88 -14.34
CA ARG A 138 0.87 -8.86 -14.61
C ARG A 138 0.04 -9.21 -15.84
N LYS A 139 0.70 -9.55 -16.96
CA LYS A 139 0.00 -9.94 -18.21
C LYS A 139 -0.85 -11.21 -18.05
N ALA A 140 -0.42 -12.13 -17.21
CA ALA A 140 -1.20 -13.34 -16.94
C ALA A 140 -2.50 -13.05 -16.16
N VAL A 141 -2.48 -12.10 -15.22
CA VAL A 141 -3.66 -11.74 -14.42
C VAL A 141 -4.56 -10.72 -15.11
N LEU A 142 -4.04 -9.89 -16.01
CA LEU A 142 -4.76 -8.78 -16.64
C LEU A 142 -6.11 -9.20 -17.23
N PRO A 143 -6.24 -10.29 -18.02
CA PRO A 143 -7.54 -10.71 -18.56
C PRO A 143 -8.56 -11.08 -17.49
N VAL A 144 -8.09 -11.52 -16.32
CA VAL A 144 -8.97 -11.82 -15.18
C VAL A 144 -9.50 -10.52 -14.57
N PHE A 145 -8.61 -9.55 -14.31
CA PHE A 145 -9.00 -8.25 -13.76
C PHE A 145 -9.97 -7.50 -14.67
N GLU A 146 -9.74 -7.52 -15.96
CA GLU A 146 -10.62 -6.88 -16.94
C GLU A 146 -12.00 -7.53 -17.00
N ARG A 147 -12.06 -8.87 -17.03
CA ARG A 147 -13.33 -9.60 -17.08
C ARG A 147 -14.15 -9.41 -15.81
N GLU A 148 -13.52 -9.48 -14.65
CA GLU A 148 -14.19 -9.36 -13.35
C GLU A 148 -14.32 -7.88 -12.89
N ASN A 149 -13.88 -6.92 -13.71
CA ASN A 149 -13.82 -5.50 -13.38
C ASN A 149 -13.14 -5.24 -12.04
N GLY A 150 -12.09 -6.01 -11.73
CA GLY A 150 -11.28 -5.88 -10.54
C GLY A 150 -10.28 -4.73 -10.65
N LEU A 151 -9.63 -4.36 -9.55
CA LEU A 151 -8.60 -3.34 -9.49
C LEU A 151 -7.28 -3.93 -9.00
N LEU A 152 -6.24 -3.83 -9.82
CA LEU A 152 -4.87 -4.21 -9.51
C LEU A 152 -4.01 -2.97 -9.26
N TYR A 153 -3.35 -2.92 -8.12
CA TYR A 153 -2.22 -2.02 -7.88
C TYR A 153 -0.92 -2.79 -8.15
N TYR A 154 -0.24 -2.40 -9.23
CA TYR A 154 1.01 -3.00 -9.65
C TYR A 154 2.18 -2.22 -9.04
N PRO A 155 2.88 -2.73 -8.00
CA PRO A 155 3.77 -1.93 -7.15
C PRO A 155 5.21 -1.87 -7.65
N THR A 156 5.47 -2.28 -8.88
CA THR A 156 6.80 -2.26 -9.50
C THR A 156 6.83 -1.33 -10.71
N PHE A 157 8.04 -1.01 -11.16
CA PHE A 157 8.22 -0.16 -12.33
C PHE A 157 7.50 -0.70 -13.56
N TYR A 158 6.86 0.21 -14.30
CA TYR A 158 6.09 -0.09 -15.49
C TYR A 158 6.89 0.24 -16.74
N GLU A 159 7.03 -0.76 -17.63
CA GLU A 159 7.86 -0.65 -18.84
C GLU A 159 7.13 -0.04 -20.04
N GLY A 160 5.85 0.28 -19.90
CA GLY A 160 5.02 0.85 -20.97
C GLY A 160 4.36 -0.21 -21.86
N LEU A 161 3.81 0.23 -22.99
CA LEU A 161 3.19 -0.58 -24.05
C LEU A 161 1.95 -1.40 -23.61
N GLU A 162 1.38 -1.11 -22.46
CA GLU A 162 0.16 -1.72 -21.96
C GLU A 162 -0.68 -0.65 -21.25
N GLN A 163 -1.98 -0.69 -21.43
CA GLN A 163 -2.91 0.20 -20.74
C GLN A 163 -4.18 -0.56 -20.40
N SER A 164 -4.62 -0.46 -19.15
CA SER A 164 -5.88 -0.99 -18.70
C SER A 164 -6.48 -0.09 -17.62
N LYS A 165 -7.80 0.10 -17.67
CA LYS A 165 -8.55 0.80 -16.63
C LYS A 165 -8.59 0.04 -15.30
N ASN A 166 -8.21 -1.23 -15.33
CA ASN A 166 -8.23 -2.13 -14.19
C ASN A 166 -6.88 -2.24 -13.47
N VAL A 167 -5.86 -1.52 -13.95
CA VAL A 167 -4.50 -1.56 -13.38
C VAL A 167 -4.01 -0.15 -13.09
N ILE A 168 -3.56 0.06 -11.87
CA ILE A 168 -2.79 1.24 -11.48
C ILE A 168 -1.32 0.88 -11.63
N TYR A 169 -0.67 1.48 -12.58
CA TYR A 169 0.75 1.30 -12.86
C TYR A 169 1.55 2.34 -12.06
N THR A 170 2.65 1.94 -11.41
CA THR A 170 3.53 2.83 -10.63
C THR A 170 4.96 2.86 -11.15
#